data_69e761612964d97a67b4b770bdb8d067
#
_entry.id   69e761612964d97a67b4b770bdb8d067
#
_cell.length_a   1.000
_cell.length_b   1.000
_cell.length_c   1.000
_cell.angle_alpha   90.00
_cell.angle_beta   90.00
_cell.angle_gamma   90.00
#
_symmetry.space_group_name_H-M   'P 1'
#
loop_
_entity.id
_entity.type
_entity.pdbx_description
1 polymer ?
#
loop_
_entity_poly.entity_id
_entity_poly.type
_entity_poly.pdbx_seq_one_letter_code
_entity_poly.pdbx_strand_id
1 'polypeptide(L)'
;MKKHVALLVAASCLFLVGCASTQQFVPFPDQTKTVEDSSKGRIYVMRPATVGAAISMDVSDGGRIIGSTGPHGFLCWEREPGDTVISSKAENTSAVNLPVKAGQVHYIFQHLRMGWVIARNQMEIVSEEEGKKVLKQCKPPKLLK
;
A
#
# COMPACT_ATOMS: atom_id res chain seq x y z
N MET A 1 -45.95 17.85 -32.33
CA MET A 1 -45.55 16.62 -31.62
C MET A 1 -44.12 16.22 -31.94
N LYS A 2 -43.14 17.07 -31.73
CA LYS A 2 -41.71 16.74 -31.99
C LYS A 2 -40.75 17.44 -30.99
N LYS A 3 -41.16 17.67 -29.77
CA LYS A 3 -40.35 18.46 -28.78
C LYS A 3 -40.03 17.74 -27.46
N HIS A 4 -40.28 16.46 -27.32
CA HIS A 4 -40.09 15.76 -26.02
C HIS A 4 -39.10 14.58 -26.04
N VAL A 5 -38.30 14.40 -27.08
CA VAL A 5 -37.32 13.30 -27.15
C VAL A 5 -35.89 13.72 -26.83
N ALA A 6 -35.60 15.01 -26.68
CA ALA A 6 -34.25 15.52 -26.53
C ALA A 6 -33.79 15.67 -25.08
N LEU A 7 -34.56 15.24 -24.07
CA LEU A 7 -34.26 15.51 -22.64
C LEU A 7 -33.89 14.27 -21.81
N LEU A 8 -33.60 13.12 -22.43
CA LEU A 8 -33.38 11.87 -21.71
C LEU A 8 -32.00 11.25 -21.90
N VAL A 9 -31.04 11.94 -22.52
CA VAL A 9 -29.68 11.41 -22.74
C VAL A 9 -28.61 12.07 -21.87
N ALA A 10 -28.95 13.04 -21.05
CA ALA A 10 -27.96 13.84 -20.28
C ALA A 10 -27.73 13.41 -18.83
N ALA A 11 -28.15 12.22 -18.41
CA ALA A 11 -28.10 11.86 -16.98
C ALA A 11 -27.48 10.49 -16.71
N SER A 12 -26.43 10.08 -17.40
CA SER A 12 -25.77 8.78 -17.08
C SER A 12 -24.25 8.80 -17.18
N CYS A 13 -23.62 9.88 -16.78
CA CYS A 13 -22.19 9.84 -16.40
C CYS A 13 -22.10 9.75 -14.88
N LEU A 14 -22.55 8.64 -14.29
CA LEU A 14 -22.09 8.23 -12.98
C LEU A 14 -20.61 7.91 -13.09
N PHE A 15 -19.77 8.89 -12.75
CA PHE A 15 -18.36 8.66 -12.51
C PHE A 15 -18.24 7.70 -11.32
N LEU A 16 -18.06 6.42 -11.61
CA LEU A 16 -17.59 5.45 -10.63
C LEU A 16 -16.14 5.81 -10.32
N VAL A 17 -15.94 6.79 -9.44
CA VAL A 17 -14.64 7.05 -8.83
C VAL A 17 -14.36 5.86 -7.92
N GLY A 18 -13.79 4.81 -8.48
CA GLY A 18 -13.35 3.65 -7.72
C GLY A 18 -12.17 4.03 -6.82
N CYS A 19 -12.23 3.69 -5.54
CA CYS A 19 -11.05 3.75 -4.68
C CYS A 19 -10.04 2.71 -5.15
N ALA A 20 -8.74 3.07 -5.14
CA ALA A 20 -7.66 2.12 -5.38
C ALA A 20 -7.71 1.01 -4.34
N SER A 21 -7.61 -0.24 -4.76
CA SER A 21 -7.58 -1.40 -3.85
C SER A 21 -6.14 -1.84 -3.60
N THR A 22 -5.87 -2.34 -2.39
CA THR A 22 -4.58 -2.96 -2.07
C THR A 22 -4.53 -4.36 -2.66
N GLN A 23 -3.46 -4.67 -3.41
CA GLN A 23 -3.22 -5.96 -4.07
C GLN A 23 -1.82 -6.44 -3.77
N GLN A 24 -1.66 -7.73 -3.45
CA GLN A 24 -0.36 -8.35 -3.21
C GLN A 24 -0.08 -9.46 -4.21
N PHE A 25 1.15 -9.47 -4.76
CA PHE A 25 1.61 -10.36 -5.82
C PHE A 25 2.57 -11.44 -5.32
N VAL A 26 3.02 -11.33 -4.08
CA VAL A 26 3.88 -12.31 -3.42
C VAL A 26 3.13 -13.04 -2.31
N PRO A 27 3.61 -14.18 -1.82
CA PRO A 27 2.96 -14.90 -0.73
C PRO A 27 2.67 -13.99 0.47
N PHE A 28 1.46 -14.14 1.02
CA PHE A 28 1.01 -13.41 2.20
C PHE A 28 1.15 -14.35 3.41
N PRO A 29 2.05 -14.03 4.35
CA PRO A 29 2.34 -14.92 5.47
C PRO A 29 1.21 -15.00 6.48
N ASP A 30 1.15 -16.09 7.24
CA ASP A 30 0.18 -16.31 8.31
C ASP A 30 0.25 -15.17 9.34
N GLN A 31 -0.84 -14.42 9.46
CA GLN A 31 -0.95 -13.25 10.34
C GLN A 31 -1.17 -13.63 11.81
N THR A 32 -1.42 -14.90 12.13
CA THR A 32 -1.53 -15.37 13.51
C THR A 32 -0.16 -15.54 14.18
N LYS A 33 0.91 -15.57 13.40
CA LYS A 33 2.29 -15.67 13.86
C LYS A 33 3.01 -14.32 13.72
N THR A 34 3.91 -14.02 14.65
CA THR A 34 4.76 -12.82 14.56
C THR A 34 5.63 -12.85 13.31
N VAL A 35 6.27 -13.99 13.06
CA VAL A 35 7.00 -14.33 11.84
C VAL A 35 6.65 -15.78 11.52
N GLU A 36 6.39 -16.13 10.27
CA GLU A 36 6.05 -17.50 9.88
C GLU A 36 7.29 -18.39 9.86
N ASP A 37 8.39 -17.84 9.32
CA ASP A 37 9.71 -18.47 9.28
C ASP A 37 10.70 -17.66 10.13
N SER A 38 11.14 -18.21 11.25
CA SER A 38 12.03 -17.54 12.21
C SER A 38 13.40 -17.17 11.64
N SER A 39 13.81 -17.78 10.51
CA SER A 39 15.04 -17.42 9.80
C SER A 39 14.90 -16.14 8.97
N LYS A 40 13.65 -15.67 8.75
CA LYS A 40 13.31 -14.49 7.96
C LYS A 40 12.89 -13.32 8.82
N GLY A 41 12.91 -12.14 8.24
CA GLY A 41 12.28 -10.95 8.79
C GLY A 41 10.96 -10.65 8.07
N ARG A 42 9.98 -10.15 8.82
CA ARG A 42 8.67 -9.73 8.30
C ARG A 42 8.64 -8.24 8.08
N ILE A 43 8.06 -7.81 6.97
CA ILE A 43 7.93 -6.41 6.60
C ILE A 43 6.46 -6.09 6.36
N TYR A 44 6.00 -5.00 6.97
CA TYR A 44 4.71 -4.38 6.70
C TYR A 44 4.93 -3.03 6.04
N VAL A 45 4.24 -2.77 4.94
CA VAL A 45 4.09 -1.45 4.35
C VAL A 45 2.64 -1.04 4.45
N MET A 46 2.35 0.04 5.17
CA MET A 46 1.01 0.46 5.54
C MET A 46 0.70 1.85 4.99
N ARG A 47 -0.50 2.03 4.47
CA ARG A 47 -1.03 3.30 4.02
C ARG A 47 -2.25 3.70 4.84
N PRO A 48 -2.05 4.39 5.99
CA PRO A 48 -3.13 4.67 6.93
C PRO A 48 -4.11 5.76 6.47
N ALA A 49 -3.75 6.57 5.47
CA ALA A 49 -4.52 7.75 5.09
C ALA A 49 -5.48 7.50 3.93
N THR A 50 -6.58 8.26 3.91
CA THR A 50 -7.57 8.28 2.82
C THR A 50 -7.15 9.24 1.69
N VAL A 51 -6.25 10.19 1.95
CA VAL A 51 -5.79 11.15 0.96
C VAL A 51 -5.29 10.43 -0.29
N GLY A 52 -5.76 10.88 -1.46
CA GLY A 52 -5.45 10.24 -2.73
C GLY A 52 -6.12 8.87 -2.91
N ALA A 53 -7.37 8.71 -2.49
CA ALA A 53 -8.09 7.42 -2.50
C ALA A 53 -8.10 6.72 -3.86
N ALA A 54 -8.06 7.45 -4.96
CA ALA A 54 -7.99 6.90 -6.32
C ALA A 54 -6.56 6.55 -6.77
N ILE A 55 -5.52 6.92 -5.99
CA ILE A 55 -4.12 6.70 -6.35
C ILE A 55 -3.67 5.36 -5.79
N SER A 56 -3.15 4.50 -6.65
CA SER A 56 -2.42 3.29 -6.28
C SER A 56 -0.93 3.60 -6.14
N MET A 57 -0.27 3.04 -5.13
CA MET A 57 1.17 3.18 -4.93
C MET A 57 1.83 1.80 -4.98
N ASP A 58 2.66 1.57 -6.01
CA ASP A 58 3.40 0.33 -6.15
C ASP A 58 4.50 0.24 -5.11
N VAL A 59 4.71 -0.95 -4.56
CA VAL A 59 5.75 -1.25 -3.58
C VAL A 59 6.67 -2.33 -4.13
N SER A 60 7.98 -2.09 -4.01
CA SER A 60 8.99 -3.08 -4.38
C SER A 60 10.05 -3.24 -3.28
N ASP A 61 10.66 -4.42 -3.23
CA ASP A 61 11.74 -4.82 -2.33
C ASP A 61 12.93 -5.26 -3.16
N GLY A 62 14.02 -4.49 -3.11
CA GLY A 62 15.20 -4.75 -3.92
C GLY A 62 14.92 -4.82 -5.43
N GLY A 63 13.94 -4.06 -5.92
CA GLY A 63 13.49 -4.07 -7.30
C GLY A 63 12.42 -5.11 -7.64
N ARG A 64 12.13 -6.07 -6.74
CA ARG A 64 11.03 -7.03 -6.92
C ARG A 64 9.72 -6.38 -6.53
N ILE A 65 8.73 -6.41 -7.41
CA ILE A 65 7.38 -5.88 -7.11
C ILE A 65 6.70 -6.79 -6.09
N ILE A 66 6.26 -6.19 -4.98
CA ILE A 66 5.53 -6.86 -3.89
C ILE A 66 4.02 -6.74 -4.11
N GLY A 67 3.56 -5.57 -4.50
CA GLY A 67 2.16 -5.27 -4.70
C GLY A 67 1.92 -3.79 -4.85
N SER A 68 0.66 -3.39 -4.70
CA SER A 68 0.24 -2.00 -4.69
C SER A 68 -0.71 -1.70 -3.54
N THR A 69 -0.60 -0.53 -2.94
CA THR A 69 -1.46 -0.11 -1.82
C THR A 69 -2.52 0.87 -2.28
N GLY A 70 -3.74 0.65 -1.82
CA GLY A 70 -4.82 1.62 -1.76
C GLY A 70 -4.95 2.24 -0.37
N PRO A 71 -5.89 3.18 -0.15
CA PRO A 71 -6.12 3.80 1.14
C PRO A 71 -6.51 2.77 2.20
N HIS A 72 -6.00 2.96 3.42
CA HIS A 72 -6.20 2.05 4.55
C HIS A 72 -5.80 0.59 4.29
N GLY A 73 -4.88 0.35 3.36
CA GLY A 73 -4.38 -0.97 3.05
C GLY A 73 -2.96 -1.20 3.58
N PHE A 74 -2.58 -2.46 3.67
CA PHE A 74 -1.20 -2.85 3.95
C PHE A 74 -0.76 -4.01 3.06
N LEU A 75 0.55 -4.11 2.86
CA LEU A 75 1.23 -5.27 2.29
C LEU A 75 2.08 -5.92 3.39
N CYS A 76 2.24 -7.25 3.32
CA CYS A 76 3.04 -8.00 4.28
C CYS A 76 3.75 -9.14 3.59
N TRP A 77 5.06 -9.24 3.77
CA TRP A 77 5.86 -10.36 3.25
C TRP A 77 7.02 -10.69 4.18
N GLU A 78 7.64 -11.82 3.96
CA GLU A 78 8.86 -12.24 4.64
C GLU A 78 10.01 -12.38 3.65
N ARG A 79 11.22 -12.06 4.10
CA ARG A 79 12.43 -12.19 3.31
C ARG A 79 13.61 -12.60 4.18
N GLU A 80 14.66 -13.10 3.53
CA GLU A 80 15.94 -13.37 4.16
C GLU A 80 16.53 -12.09 4.79
N PRO A 81 17.27 -12.22 5.92
CA PRO A 81 17.98 -11.11 6.55
C PRO A 81 18.96 -10.45 5.59
N GLY A 82 19.24 -9.18 5.83
CA GLY A 82 20.19 -8.37 5.07
C GLY A 82 19.62 -7.02 4.70
N ASP A 83 20.48 -6.15 4.18
CA ASP A 83 20.09 -4.82 3.75
C ASP A 83 19.28 -4.88 2.47
N THR A 84 18.24 -4.08 2.41
CA THR A 84 17.40 -3.93 1.23
C THR A 84 16.89 -2.52 1.09
N VAL A 85 16.45 -2.17 -0.11
CA VAL A 85 15.77 -0.92 -0.42
C VAL A 85 14.30 -1.22 -0.68
N ILE A 86 13.44 -0.75 0.20
CA ILE A 86 12.00 -0.77 -0.01
C ILE A 86 11.62 0.53 -0.69
N SER A 87 11.00 0.46 -1.85
CA SER A 87 10.59 1.63 -2.60
C SER A 87 9.09 1.65 -2.88
N SER A 88 8.54 2.83 -2.96
CA SER A 88 7.16 3.09 -3.30
C SER A 88 7.10 4.07 -4.46
N LYS A 89 6.33 3.72 -5.49
CA LYS A 89 6.14 4.51 -6.69
C LYS A 89 4.69 4.93 -6.85
N ALA A 90 4.48 6.23 -6.96
CA ALA A 90 3.28 6.87 -7.44
C ALA A 90 3.69 7.83 -8.58
N GLU A 91 3.39 9.11 -8.50
CA GLU A 91 3.93 10.11 -9.44
C GLU A 91 5.43 10.37 -9.19
N ASN A 92 5.86 10.29 -7.93
CA ASN A 92 7.27 10.26 -7.53
C ASN A 92 7.63 8.90 -6.94
N THR A 93 8.92 8.63 -6.81
CA THR A 93 9.45 7.47 -6.09
C THR A 93 10.01 7.91 -4.75
N SER A 94 9.64 7.18 -3.69
CA SER A 94 10.22 7.29 -2.35
C SER A 94 10.80 5.94 -1.95
N ALA A 95 11.89 5.94 -1.21
CA ALA A 95 12.56 4.71 -0.78
C ALA A 95 13.14 4.84 0.63
N VAL A 96 13.26 3.70 1.32
CA VAL A 96 13.95 3.57 2.60
C VAL A 96 14.92 2.40 2.54
N ASN A 97 16.08 2.56 3.17
CA ASN A 97 17.03 1.46 3.40
C ASN A 97 16.61 0.73 4.67
N LEU A 98 16.42 -0.58 4.56
CA LEU A 98 15.96 -1.42 5.66
C LEU A 98 16.94 -2.55 5.94
N PRO A 99 17.62 -2.55 7.10
CA PRO A 99 18.39 -3.71 7.58
C PRO A 99 17.42 -4.74 8.16
N VAL A 100 17.06 -5.74 7.37
CA VAL A 100 16.16 -6.81 7.79
C VAL A 100 16.90 -7.79 8.68
N LYS A 101 16.31 -8.12 9.83
CA LYS A 101 16.85 -9.09 10.80
C LYS A 101 15.92 -10.29 10.95
N ALA A 102 16.51 -11.48 11.11
CA ALA A 102 15.77 -12.70 11.35
C ALA A 102 14.90 -12.60 12.61
N GLY A 103 13.68 -13.11 12.54
CA GLY A 103 12.71 -13.11 13.63
C GLY A 103 12.11 -11.75 13.98
N GLN A 104 12.51 -10.67 13.30
CA GLN A 104 12.02 -9.32 13.55
C GLN A 104 10.92 -8.89 12.58
N VAL A 105 10.08 -7.98 13.06
CA VAL A 105 9.02 -7.34 12.25
C VAL A 105 9.39 -5.89 12.04
N HIS A 106 9.30 -5.44 10.80
CA HIS A 106 9.60 -4.09 10.38
C HIS A 106 8.35 -3.42 9.87
N TYR A 107 8.13 -2.16 10.24
CA TYR A 107 6.95 -1.38 9.89
C TYR A 107 7.35 -0.13 9.12
N ILE A 108 6.70 0.09 7.99
CA ILE A 108 6.94 1.22 7.10
C ILE A 108 5.62 1.89 6.79
N PHE A 109 5.55 3.20 6.97
CA PHE A 109 4.41 3.99 6.55
C PHE A 109 4.62 4.53 5.14
N GLN A 110 3.55 4.49 4.35
CA GLN A 110 3.39 5.24 3.13
C GLN A 110 2.51 6.44 3.38
N HIS A 111 3.08 7.63 3.29
CA HIS A 111 2.34 8.88 3.36
C HIS A 111 2.14 9.44 1.97
N LEU A 112 0.94 9.91 1.69
CA LEU A 112 0.67 10.74 0.54
C LEU A 112 0.48 12.16 1.04
N ARG A 113 1.41 13.05 0.68
CA ARG A 113 1.33 14.48 1.01
C ARG A 113 0.87 15.23 -0.23
N MET A 114 -0.16 16.04 -0.08
CA MET A 114 -0.58 16.95 -1.14
C MET A 114 0.44 18.10 -1.23
N GLY A 115 1.14 18.18 -2.36
CA GLY A 115 1.89 19.36 -2.74
C GLY A 115 0.98 20.41 -3.38
N TRP A 116 1.52 21.54 -3.80
CA TRP A 116 0.75 22.61 -4.45
C TRP A 116 0.09 22.16 -5.77
N VAL A 117 0.67 21.18 -6.45
CA VAL A 117 0.21 20.68 -7.77
C VAL A 117 0.13 19.17 -7.83
N ILE A 118 1.00 18.45 -7.10
CA ILE A 118 1.17 16.99 -7.22
C ILE A 118 1.19 16.35 -5.84
N ALA A 119 0.51 15.22 -5.71
CA ALA A 119 0.59 14.38 -4.53
C ALA A 119 1.95 13.69 -4.43
N ARG A 120 2.67 13.86 -3.32
CA ARG A 120 3.99 13.27 -3.09
C ARG A 120 3.89 12.07 -2.17
N ASN A 121 4.38 10.95 -2.64
CA ASN A 121 4.58 9.74 -1.86
C ASN A 121 5.86 9.88 -1.01
N GLN A 122 5.76 9.50 0.26
CA GLN A 122 6.87 9.44 1.20
C GLN A 122 6.79 8.16 2.02
N MET A 123 7.92 7.45 2.14
CA MET A 123 8.04 6.28 3.02
C MET A 123 8.83 6.63 4.28
N GLU A 124 8.45 6.01 5.41
CA GLU A 124 9.07 6.21 6.70
C GLU A 124 9.07 4.90 7.48
N ILE A 125 10.24 4.52 8.05
CA ILE A 125 10.35 3.40 8.98
C ILE A 125 9.87 3.89 10.34
N VAL A 126 8.93 3.16 10.94
CA VAL A 126 8.33 3.52 12.23
C VAL A 126 8.63 2.47 13.30
N SER A 127 8.41 2.83 14.55
CA SER A 127 8.57 1.91 15.68
C SER A 127 7.56 0.77 15.64
N GLU A 128 7.88 -0.33 16.32
CA GLU A 128 6.96 -1.47 16.44
C GLU A 128 5.64 -1.07 17.11
N GLU A 129 5.68 -0.24 18.13
CA GLU A 129 4.49 0.24 18.84
C GLU A 129 3.56 1.01 17.90
N GLU A 130 4.10 1.96 17.16
CA GLU A 130 3.35 2.77 16.21
C GLU A 130 2.85 1.93 15.04
N GLY A 131 3.70 1.05 14.51
CA GLY A 131 3.35 0.13 13.44
C GLY A 131 2.18 -0.78 13.81
N LYS A 132 2.21 -1.40 14.98
CA LYS A 132 1.11 -2.24 15.49
C LYS A 132 -0.19 -1.47 15.68
N LYS A 133 -0.11 -0.23 16.17
CA LYS A 133 -1.28 0.63 16.36
C LYS A 133 -1.97 0.94 15.02
N VAL A 134 -1.20 1.29 14.00
CA VAL A 134 -1.71 1.65 12.68
C VAL A 134 -2.17 0.43 11.90
N LEU A 135 -1.47 -0.71 12.03
CA LEU A 135 -1.84 -1.95 11.35
C LEU A 135 -3.29 -2.38 11.67
N LYS A 136 -3.75 -2.14 12.91
CA LYS A 136 -5.14 -2.43 13.34
C LYS A 136 -6.18 -1.59 12.58
N GLN A 137 -5.78 -0.49 11.98
CA GLN A 137 -6.66 0.42 11.22
C GLN A 137 -6.61 0.11 9.71
N CYS A 138 -5.70 -0.75 9.29
CA CYS A 138 -5.51 -1.12 7.89
C CYS A 138 -6.19 -2.45 7.57
N LYS A 139 -6.53 -2.62 6.30
CA LYS A 139 -7.14 -3.83 5.75
C LYS A 139 -6.11 -4.66 4.99
N PRO A 140 -6.22 -5.99 5.05
CA PRO A 140 -5.33 -6.87 4.28
C PRO A 140 -5.54 -6.70 2.76
N PRO A 141 -4.51 -7.07 1.97
CA PRO A 141 -4.58 -6.99 0.52
C PRO A 141 -5.52 -8.04 -0.08
N LYS A 142 -5.95 -7.78 -1.31
CA LYS A 142 -6.44 -8.83 -2.20
C LYS A 142 -5.23 -9.61 -2.71
N LEU A 143 -5.27 -10.92 -2.56
CA LEU A 143 -4.22 -11.80 -3.08
C LEU A 143 -4.54 -12.14 -4.53
N LEU A 144 -3.61 -11.84 -5.43
CA LEU A 144 -3.70 -12.28 -6.81
C LEU A 144 -3.10 -13.70 -6.89
N LYS A 145 -3.90 -14.62 -7.42
CA LYS A 145 -3.51 -16.01 -7.67
C LYS A 145 -2.70 -16.10 -8.96
#